data_1be9e9bc106c09c1dcaf4fb902d1b1ae
#
_entry.id   1be9e9bc106c09c1dcaf4fb902d1b1ae
#
_cell.length_a   1.000
_cell.length_b   1.000
_cell.length_c   1.000
_cell.angle_alpha   90.00
_cell.angle_beta   90.00
_cell.angle_gamma   90.00
#
_symmetry.space_group_name_H-M   'P 1'
#
loop_
_entity.id
_entity.type
_entity.pdbx_description
1 polymer ?
#
loop_
_entity_poly.entity_id
_entity_poly.type
_entity_poly.pdbx_seq_one_letter_code
_entity_poly.pdbx_strand_id
1 'polypeptide(L)'
;MYIGEDFRSDLGYIKRNDISKFYPEIRYTFWPKASNLINHSFELTPVYIFKPNSNYKLSDYYIISKWDAEFRNSSRINLTMWNRYTYLFDNFNPTGTSDGIPLPANSEYYYTSFDLSYSSNYSKDFTFKINPSYGKFYNGFKKSLDIELSLRI
;
A
#
# COMPACT_ATOMS: atom_id res chain seq x y z
N MET A 1 1.07 12.92 -12.92
CA MET A 1 -0.17 12.50 -13.61
C MET A 1 -1.28 13.48 -13.24
N TYR A 2 -2.02 13.97 -14.23
CA TYR A 2 -3.21 14.79 -14.05
C TYR A 2 -4.41 14.08 -14.65
N ILE A 3 -5.56 14.09 -13.96
CA ILE A 3 -6.83 13.56 -14.43
C ILE A 3 -7.87 14.67 -14.23
N GLY A 4 -8.42 15.17 -15.34
CA GLY A 4 -9.41 16.26 -15.32
C GLY A 4 -10.75 15.82 -14.71
N GLU A 5 -11.60 16.82 -14.40
CA GLU A 5 -12.92 16.62 -13.80
C GLU A 5 -13.86 15.80 -14.69
N ASP A 6 -13.84 16.10 -16.00
CA ASP A 6 -14.73 15.45 -16.98
C ASP A 6 -14.18 14.12 -17.52
N PHE A 7 -13.06 13.66 -16.98
CA PHE A 7 -12.46 12.42 -17.47
C PHE A 7 -13.35 11.23 -17.13
N ARG A 8 -13.79 10.53 -18.17
CA ARG A 8 -14.50 9.25 -18.09
C ARG A 8 -13.66 8.18 -18.75
N SER A 9 -13.51 7.05 -18.09
CA SER A 9 -12.83 5.89 -18.65
C SER A 9 -13.84 4.86 -19.11
N ASP A 10 -13.92 4.64 -20.41
CA ASP A 10 -14.82 3.64 -21.02
C ASP A 10 -14.27 2.21 -20.86
N LEU A 11 -12.98 2.06 -20.55
CA LEU A 11 -12.28 0.76 -20.50
C LEU A 11 -11.60 0.48 -19.15
N GLY A 12 -11.89 1.24 -18.10
CA GLY A 12 -11.25 1.02 -16.81
C GLY A 12 -11.87 1.81 -15.66
N TYR A 13 -11.64 1.36 -14.43
CA TYR A 13 -12.14 2.01 -13.23
C TYR A 13 -11.15 3.07 -12.75
N ILE A 14 -11.54 4.36 -12.84
CA ILE A 14 -10.81 5.47 -12.22
C ILE A 14 -11.58 5.89 -10.97
N LYS A 15 -10.96 5.65 -9.82
CA LYS A 15 -11.58 5.94 -8.51
C LYS A 15 -11.87 7.42 -8.25
N ARG A 16 -11.11 8.31 -8.86
CA ARG A 16 -11.19 9.77 -8.63
C ARG A 16 -10.84 10.52 -9.90
N ASN A 17 -11.66 11.44 -10.30
CA ASN A 17 -11.38 12.50 -11.26
C ASN A 17 -10.93 13.78 -10.52
N ASP A 18 -10.54 14.81 -11.24
CA ASP A 18 -10.05 16.08 -10.74
C ASP A 18 -8.89 15.88 -9.74
N ILE A 19 -7.84 15.16 -10.16
CA ILE A 19 -6.65 14.93 -9.35
C ILE A 19 -5.36 15.22 -10.09
N SER A 20 -4.40 15.78 -9.35
CA SER A 20 -2.99 15.86 -9.75
C SER A 20 -2.16 15.00 -8.81
N LYS A 21 -1.41 14.04 -9.35
CA LYS A 21 -0.63 13.07 -8.59
C LYS A 21 0.85 13.19 -8.92
N PHE A 22 1.67 13.31 -7.86
CA PHE A 22 3.13 13.27 -7.90
C PHE A 22 3.62 12.06 -7.11
N TYR A 23 4.52 11.22 -7.68
CA TYR A 23 4.97 9.98 -7.06
C TYR A 23 6.39 9.58 -7.53
N PRO A 24 7.44 10.22 -7.03
CA PRO A 24 8.81 9.76 -7.25
C PRO A 24 9.04 8.43 -6.52
N GLU A 25 9.94 7.61 -7.03
CA GLU A 25 10.39 6.37 -6.40
C GLU A 25 11.90 6.36 -6.34
N ILE A 26 12.43 5.99 -5.19
CA ILE A 26 13.86 5.77 -4.99
C ILE A 26 14.02 4.36 -4.44
N ARG A 27 14.81 3.52 -5.13
CA ARG A 27 15.15 2.18 -4.71
C ARG A 27 16.67 1.99 -4.71
N TYR A 28 17.18 1.37 -3.66
CA TYR A 28 18.56 0.95 -3.57
C TYR A 28 18.64 -0.53 -3.22
N THR A 29 19.41 -1.30 -4.01
CA THR A 29 19.55 -2.74 -3.85
C THR A 29 20.99 -3.10 -3.49
N PHE A 30 21.15 -3.96 -2.48
CA PHE A 30 22.40 -4.49 -1.99
C PHE A 30 22.58 -5.95 -2.38
N TRP A 31 23.80 -6.36 -2.75
CA TRP A 31 24.17 -7.74 -3.07
C TRP A 31 25.32 -8.20 -2.15
N PRO A 32 25.01 -8.73 -0.95
CA PRO A 32 26.04 -9.16 0.00
C PRO A 32 26.77 -10.41 -0.51
N LYS A 33 28.11 -10.37 -0.50
CA LYS A 33 28.93 -11.45 -1.07
C LYS A 33 28.99 -12.73 -0.22
N ALA A 34 28.91 -12.60 1.10
CA ALA A 34 29.05 -13.70 2.06
C ALA A 34 27.87 -13.73 3.04
N SER A 35 26.67 -14.07 2.55
CA SER A 35 25.44 -14.06 3.31
C SER A 35 24.47 -15.12 2.77
N ASN A 36 23.49 -15.49 3.58
CA ASN A 36 22.34 -16.27 3.12
C ASN A 36 21.37 -15.47 2.23
N LEU A 37 21.60 -14.16 2.10
CA LEU A 37 20.85 -13.30 1.19
C LEU A 37 21.50 -13.32 -0.21
N ILE A 38 20.66 -13.35 -1.25
CA ILE A 38 21.05 -13.04 -2.62
C ILE A 38 21.15 -11.52 -2.77
N ASN A 39 20.06 -10.84 -2.38
CA ASN A 39 19.97 -9.40 -2.38
C ASN A 39 18.95 -8.93 -1.32
N HIS A 40 19.02 -7.66 -0.97
CA HIS A 40 17.94 -6.97 -0.30
C HIS A 40 17.87 -5.52 -0.78
N SER A 41 16.69 -4.93 -0.77
CA SER A 41 16.47 -3.57 -1.24
C SER A 41 15.63 -2.76 -0.28
N PHE A 42 15.90 -1.46 -0.27
CA PHE A 42 15.04 -0.46 0.36
C PHE A 42 14.44 0.42 -0.73
N GLU A 43 13.14 0.66 -0.64
CA GLU A 43 12.38 1.52 -1.54
C GLU A 43 11.63 2.57 -0.73
N LEU A 44 11.66 3.80 -1.19
CA LEU A 44 10.88 4.91 -0.67
C LEU A 44 10.09 5.55 -1.81
N THR A 45 8.76 5.53 -1.67
CA THR A 45 7.85 6.10 -2.67
C THR A 45 6.88 7.05 -1.99
N PRO A 46 7.20 8.35 -1.90
CA PRO A 46 6.24 9.37 -1.49
C PRO A 46 5.24 9.61 -2.63
N VAL A 47 3.96 9.64 -2.29
CA VAL A 47 2.85 9.91 -3.21
C VAL A 47 2.03 11.06 -2.65
N TYR A 48 1.84 12.10 -3.45
CA TYR A 48 1.02 13.25 -3.11
C TYR A 48 -0.12 13.39 -4.13
N ILE A 49 -1.33 13.59 -3.64
CA ILE A 49 -2.53 13.76 -4.45
C ILE A 49 -3.19 15.09 -4.08
N PHE A 50 -3.31 15.95 -5.08
CA PHE A 50 -3.94 17.26 -4.95
C PHE A 50 -5.25 17.30 -5.72
N LYS A 51 -6.18 18.15 -5.27
CA LYS A 51 -7.45 18.41 -5.95
C LYS A 51 -7.39 19.79 -6.63
N PRO A 52 -7.18 19.87 -7.97
CA PRO A 52 -7.02 21.13 -8.71
C PRO A 52 -8.18 22.11 -8.52
N ASN A 53 -9.44 21.66 -8.64
CA ASN A 53 -10.63 22.50 -8.51
C ASN A 53 -10.88 22.99 -7.06
N SER A 54 -10.11 22.51 -6.10
CA SER A 54 -10.12 22.97 -4.70
C SER A 54 -8.84 23.76 -4.37
N ASN A 55 -8.39 24.59 -5.30
CA ASN A 55 -7.16 25.40 -5.17
C ASN A 55 -5.92 24.54 -4.86
N TYR A 56 -5.77 23.40 -5.55
CA TYR A 56 -4.70 22.43 -5.34
C TYR A 56 -4.57 21.96 -3.89
N LYS A 57 -5.67 21.87 -3.16
CA LYS A 57 -5.67 21.36 -1.81
C LYS A 57 -5.15 19.92 -1.80
N LEU A 58 -4.24 19.61 -0.86
CA LEU A 58 -3.75 18.26 -0.63
C LEU A 58 -4.92 17.38 -0.16
N SER A 59 -5.27 16.38 -0.97
CA SER A 59 -6.32 15.41 -0.66
C SER A 59 -5.77 14.23 0.12
N ASP A 60 -4.67 13.69 -0.38
CA ASP A 60 -4.03 12.52 0.24
C ASP A 60 -2.51 12.62 0.08
N TYR A 61 -1.79 12.06 1.02
CA TYR A 61 -0.44 11.59 0.75
C TYR A 61 -0.20 10.21 1.37
N TYR A 62 0.70 9.43 0.76
CA TYR A 62 1.27 8.24 1.40
C TYR A 62 2.77 8.21 1.19
N ILE A 63 3.47 7.88 2.26
CA ILE A 63 4.89 7.55 2.20
C ILE A 63 4.97 6.04 2.36
N ILE A 64 5.36 5.37 1.27
CA ILE A 64 5.52 3.92 1.22
C ILE A 64 7.00 3.63 1.41
N SER A 65 7.33 2.94 2.50
CA SER A 65 8.68 2.46 2.76
C SER A 65 8.66 0.94 2.69
N LYS A 66 9.47 0.35 1.79
CA LYS A 66 9.56 -1.10 1.61
C LYS A 66 10.96 -1.59 1.88
N TRP A 67 11.04 -2.77 2.46
CA TRP A 67 12.23 -3.59 2.51
C TRP A 67 11.92 -4.96 1.94
N ASP A 68 12.69 -5.35 0.93
CA ASP A 68 12.60 -6.64 0.26
C ASP A 68 13.89 -7.41 0.51
N ALA A 69 13.80 -8.71 0.77
CA ALA A 69 14.95 -9.59 0.89
C ALA A 69 14.69 -10.92 0.18
N GLU A 70 15.65 -11.34 -0.64
CA GLU A 70 15.66 -12.63 -1.32
C GLU A 70 16.78 -13.50 -0.77
N PHE A 71 16.43 -14.70 -0.34
CA PHE A 71 17.37 -15.64 0.27
C PHE A 71 17.87 -16.68 -0.76
N ARG A 72 19.07 -17.24 -0.52
CA ARG A 72 19.66 -18.26 -1.39
C ARG A 72 18.85 -19.56 -1.47
N ASN A 73 18.00 -19.83 -0.49
CA ASN A 73 17.04 -20.93 -0.53
C ASN A 73 15.75 -20.57 -1.29
N SER A 74 15.73 -19.47 -2.05
CA SER A 74 14.59 -19.00 -2.83
C SER A 74 13.36 -18.56 -2.00
N SER A 75 13.49 -18.39 -0.68
CA SER A 75 12.47 -17.72 0.11
C SER A 75 12.59 -16.20 0.01
N ARG A 76 11.49 -15.49 0.27
CA ARG A 76 11.45 -14.02 0.20
C ARG A 76 10.70 -13.43 1.38
N ILE A 77 11.17 -12.27 1.82
CA ILE A 77 10.47 -11.41 2.79
C ILE A 77 10.26 -10.06 2.14
N ASN A 78 9.06 -9.52 2.30
CA ASN A 78 8.73 -8.14 1.99
C ASN A 78 8.09 -7.50 3.22
N LEU A 79 8.60 -6.37 3.66
CA LEU A 79 8.02 -5.55 4.71
C LEU A 79 7.68 -4.19 4.13
N THR A 80 6.42 -3.79 4.22
CA THR A 80 5.94 -2.49 3.75
C THR A 80 5.36 -1.70 4.91
N MET A 81 5.84 -0.49 5.10
CA MET A 81 5.25 0.49 6.01
C MET A 81 4.54 1.57 5.20
N TRP A 82 3.32 1.85 5.58
CA TRP A 82 2.49 2.90 5.00
C TRP A 82 2.25 4.00 6.00
N ASN A 83 2.70 5.20 5.72
CA ASN A 83 2.26 6.40 6.39
C ASN A 83 1.29 7.14 5.48
N ARG A 84 0.07 7.37 5.95
CA ARG A 84 -1.01 7.94 5.14
C ARG A 84 -1.60 9.17 5.81
N TYR A 85 -1.94 10.12 4.98
CA TYR A 85 -2.80 11.24 5.28
C TYR A 85 -3.96 11.24 4.29
N THR A 86 -5.17 11.50 4.77
CA THR A 86 -6.36 11.66 3.94
C THR A 86 -7.18 12.82 4.47
N TYR A 87 -7.54 13.74 3.59
CA TYR A 87 -8.55 14.76 3.82
C TYR A 87 -9.89 14.30 3.22
N LEU A 88 -10.93 14.27 4.02
CA LEU A 88 -12.27 13.91 3.57
C LEU A 88 -13.03 15.19 3.18
N PHE A 89 -13.35 15.33 1.90
CA PHE A 89 -14.21 16.43 1.40
C PHE A 89 -15.69 16.17 1.70
N ASP A 90 -16.09 14.89 1.71
CA ASP A 90 -17.44 14.41 1.96
C ASP A 90 -17.46 13.40 3.09
N ASN A 91 -18.66 13.11 3.62
CA ASN A 91 -18.83 12.04 4.59
C ASN A 91 -18.42 10.71 4.00
N PHE A 92 -17.64 9.94 4.72
CA PHE A 92 -17.08 8.67 4.25
C PHE A 92 -17.29 7.55 5.27
N ASN A 93 -17.89 6.45 4.83
CA ASN A 93 -18.05 5.25 5.64
C ASN A 93 -16.87 4.26 5.35
N PRO A 94 -15.89 4.14 6.27
CA PRO A 94 -14.72 3.27 6.06
C PRO A 94 -15.03 1.78 6.20
N THR A 95 -16.17 1.42 6.80
CA THR A 95 -16.56 0.01 6.99
C THR A 95 -17.17 -0.61 5.73
N GLY A 96 -17.77 0.23 4.87
CA GLY A 96 -18.50 -0.21 3.69
C GLY A 96 -19.83 -0.93 3.98
N THR A 97 -20.26 -0.95 5.25
CA THR A 97 -21.52 -1.57 5.67
C THR A 97 -22.62 -0.52 5.80
N SER A 98 -23.88 -0.90 5.66
CA SER A 98 -25.03 0.03 5.71
C SER A 98 -25.24 0.63 7.10
N ASP A 99 -24.79 -0.03 8.14
CA ASP A 99 -24.89 0.35 9.56
C ASP A 99 -23.61 1.05 10.08
N GLY A 100 -22.60 1.22 9.22
CA GLY A 100 -21.36 1.88 9.56
C GLY A 100 -21.53 3.36 9.85
N ILE A 101 -20.90 3.85 10.92
CA ILE A 101 -20.91 5.28 11.27
C ILE A 101 -19.97 6.02 10.31
N PRO A 102 -20.47 6.96 9.49
CA PRO A 102 -19.64 7.70 8.58
C PRO A 102 -18.72 8.68 9.31
N LEU A 103 -17.50 8.79 8.83
CA LEU A 103 -16.56 9.84 9.21
C LEU A 103 -17.02 11.17 8.63
N PRO A 104 -16.91 12.28 9.38
CA PRO A 104 -17.44 13.56 8.93
C PRO A 104 -16.63 14.15 7.77
N ALA A 105 -17.31 14.90 6.91
CA ALA A 105 -16.68 15.75 5.90
C ALA A 105 -15.78 16.80 6.57
N ASN A 106 -14.84 17.35 5.80
CA ASN A 106 -13.87 18.35 6.22
C ASN A 106 -12.98 17.92 7.41
N SER A 107 -12.66 16.63 7.50
CA SER A 107 -11.82 16.05 8.54
C SER A 107 -10.54 15.45 7.98
N GLU A 108 -9.52 15.37 8.83
CA GLU A 108 -8.18 14.92 8.49
C GLU A 108 -7.80 13.67 9.28
N TYR A 109 -7.17 12.71 8.62
CA TYR A 109 -6.76 11.45 9.23
C TYR A 109 -5.31 11.13 8.89
N TYR A 110 -4.54 10.83 9.94
CA TYR A 110 -3.15 10.37 9.86
C TYR A 110 -3.07 8.96 10.42
N TYR A 111 -2.58 8.02 9.62
CA TYR A 111 -2.51 6.64 10.06
C TYR A 111 -1.37 5.86 9.44
N THR A 112 -0.84 4.92 10.23
CA THR A 112 0.28 4.08 9.84
C THR A 112 -0.15 2.63 9.90
N SER A 113 0.26 1.85 8.89
CA SER A 113 0.06 0.40 8.85
C SER A 113 1.30 -0.31 8.31
N PHE A 114 1.41 -1.58 8.64
CA PHE A 114 2.49 -2.47 8.24
C PHE A 114 1.92 -3.70 7.57
N ASP A 115 2.51 -4.08 6.45
CA ASP A 115 2.22 -5.30 5.72
C ASP A 115 3.53 -6.11 5.66
N LEU A 116 3.48 -7.35 6.12
CA LEU A 116 4.57 -8.31 5.98
C LEU A 116 4.13 -9.39 5.00
N SER A 117 5.01 -9.80 4.10
CA SER A 117 4.82 -10.96 3.25
C SER A 117 6.03 -11.87 3.38
N TYR A 118 5.80 -13.12 3.72
CA TYR A 118 6.82 -14.15 3.67
C TYR A 118 6.39 -15.23 2.69
N SER A 119 7.24 -15.54 1.72
CA SER A 119 7.06 -16.67 0.79
C SER A 119 8.15 -17.70 1.04
N SER A 120 7.74 -18.95 1.24
CA SER A 120 8.65 -20.09 1.37
C SER A 120 9.38 -20.37 0.06
N ASN A 121 10.35 -21.28 0.09
CA ASN A 121 11.06 -21.72 -1.10
C ASN A 121 10.09 -22.30 -2.15
N TYR A 122 9.98 -21.61 -3.29
CA TYR A 122 9.09 -22.00 -4.40
C TYR A 122 9.56 -23.27 -5.16
N SER A 123 10.79 -23.74 -4.91
CA SER A 123 11.34 -24.96 -5.56
C SER A 123 10.93 -26.26 -4.83
N LYS A 124 10.22 -26.14 -3.70
CA LYS A 124 9.74 -27.30 -2.93
C LYS A 124 8.35 -27.72 -3.40
N ASP A 125 8.02 -29.01 -3.20
CA ASP A 125 6.70 -29.53 -3.54
C ASP A 125 5.62 -28.91 -2.67
N PHE A 126 5.93 -28.65 -1.40
CA PHE A 126 5.06 -27.86 -0.51
C PHE A 126 5.59 -26.45 -0.36
N THR A 127 4.75 -25.48 -0.69
CA THR A 127 5.06 -24.05 -0.56
C THR A 127 3.95 -23.33 0.20
N PHE A 128 4.32 -22.27 0.90
CA PHE A 128 3.37 -21.44 1.61
C PHE A 128 3.77 -19.96 1.53
N LYS A 129 2.77 -19.10 1.63
CA LYS A 129 2.92 -17.66 1.75
C LYS A 129 2.02 -17.15 2.87
N ILE A 130 2.56 -16.26 3.70
CA ILE A 130 1.87 -15.67 4.85
C ILE A 130 1.96 -14.17 4.74
N ASN A 131 0.79 -13.49 4.79
CA ASN A 131 0.69 -12.05 4.64
C ASN A 131 -0.10 -11.43 5.81
N PRO A 132 0.51 -11.25 6.99
CA PRO A 132 -0.09 -10.46 8.05
C PRO A 132 -0.07 -8.96 7.71
N SER A 133 -1.15 -8.27 8.06
CA SER A 133 -1.27 -6.83 7.98
C SER A 133 -1.80 -6.28 9.31
N TYR A 134 -1.22 -5.18 9.76
CA TYR A 134 -1.58 -4.57 11.02
C TYR A 134 -1.37 -3.06 10.98
N GLY A 135 -2.32 -2.28 11.48
CA GLY A 135 -2.13 -0.86 11.66
C GLY A 135 -3.39 -0.07 11.89
N LYS A 136 -3.21 1.23 12.00
CA LYS A 136 -4.33 2.17 12.04
C LYS A 136 -5.02 2.24 10.68
N PHE A 137 -6.33 2.46 10.70
CA PHE A 137 -7.16 2.71 9.53
C PHE A 137 -8.18 3.78 9.89
N TYR A 138 -7.96 5.00 9.41
CA TYR A 138 -8.66 6.22 9.86
C TYR A 138 -8.58 6.38 11.40
N ASN A 139 -9.73 6.34 12.09
CA ASN A 139 -9.86 6.44 13.54
C ASN A 139 -9.84 5.08 14.28
N GLY A 140 -9.72 3.97 13.53
CA GLY A 140 -9.73 2.61 14.05
C GLY A 140 -8.44 1.83 13.78
N PHE A 141 -8.53 0.50 13.95
CA PHE A 141 -7.46 -0.45 13.65
C PHE A 141 -7.94 -1.52 12.68
N LYS A 142 -7.05 -1.90 11.77
CA LYS A 142 -7.26 -3.03 10.85
C LYS A 142 -6.18 -4.09 11.11
N LYS A 143 -6.62 -5.35 11.14
CA LYS A 143 -5.75 -6.53 11.20
C LYS A 143 -6.25 -7.51 10.15
N SER A 144 -5.34 -8.11 9.40
CA SER A 144 -5.66 -9.21 8.50
C SER A 144 -4.52 -10.22 8.49
N LEU A 145 -4.85 -11.44 8.16
CA LEU A 145 -3.90 -12.52 7.94
C LEU A 145 -4.38 -13.33 6.74
N ASP A 146 -3.59 -13.32 5.67
CA ASP A 146 -3.83 -14.16 4.50
C ASP A 146 -2.77 -15.25 4.44
N ILE A 147 -3.18 -16.48 4.22
CA ILE A 147 -2.31 -17.66 4.11
C ILE A 147 -2.64 -18.39 2.81
N GLU A 148 -1.61 -18.57 1.99
CA GLU A 148 -1.69 -19.38 0.77
C GLU A 148 -0.85 -20.63 0.96
N LEU A 149 -1.40 -21.79 0.64
CA LEU A 149 -0.74 -23.09 0.66
C LEU A 149 -0.80 -23.71 -0.73
N SER A 150 0.31 -24.24 -1.22
CA SER A 150 0.37 -24.91 -2.51
C SER A 150 1.13 -26.23 -2.38
N LEU A 151 0.57 -27.29 -2.96
CA LEU A 151 1.19 -28.60 -3.07
C LEU A 151 1.34 -28.95 -4.56
N ARG A 152 2.54 -29.26 -4.96
CA ARG A 152 2.83 -29.78 -6.29
C ARG A 152 2.88 -31.31 -6.24
N ILE A 153 2.07 -31.96 -7.04
CA ILE A 153 1.97 -33.40 -7.17
C ILE A 153 2.55 -33.81 -8.52
#